data_64e761497b63c48f8da68ba60c1f35bc
#
_entry.id   64e761497b63c48f8da68ba60c1f35bc
#
_cell.length_a   1.000
_cell.length_b   1.000
_cell.length_c   1.000
_cell.angle_alpha   90.00
_cell.angle_beta   90.00
_cell.angle_gamma   90.00
#
_symmetry.space_group_name_H-M   'P 1'
#
loop_
_entity.id
_entity.type
_entity.pdbx_description
1 polymer ?
#
loop_
_entity_poly.entity_id
_entity_poly.type
_entity_poly.pdbx_seq_one_letter_code
_entity_poly.pdbx_strand_id
1 'polypeptide(L)'
;MSKLSKNMKAALAKFDQTKQYELAEACGILKEVTYTKFDSSVELVANLGVDPRKANQMIRGVVSLPHGTGKVTRVLVLCTPDKEAEAKEAGADYVGLDEYIETIKAGWTDVDVIICTPSVMAKVGIIGRILGPRGLMPNPKTGTVTMAVGNAVKEVKAGKIDFKVDKTGIIHAAIGKSSFTAEQIADNAKVVMSAIMKLKPQTLKGTYLKSAAICTTMSPGIKLDIKTFSAE
;
A
#
# COMPACT_ATOMS: atom_id res chain seq x y z
N MET A 1 -10.40 8.67 29.17
CA MET A 1 -9.39 7.94 28.36
C MET A 1 -9.48 6.45 28.67
N SER A 2 -9.55 5.58 27.67
CA SER A 2 -9.53 4.13 27.88
C SER A 2 -8.18 3.70 28.47
N LYS A 3 -8.20 2.71 29.39
CA LYS A 3 -6.97 2.18 29.98
C LYS A 3 -6.18 1.43 28.90
N LEU A 4 -4.90 1.78 28.72
CA LEU A 4 -3.99 1.05 27.84
C LEU A 4 -3.82 -0.40 28.30
N SER A 5 -3.74 -1.34 27.36
CA SER A 5 -3.48 -2.75 27.65
C SER A 5 -2.08 -2.93 28.29
N LYS A 6 -1.86 -4.05 28.99
CA LYS A 6 -0.55 -4.35 29.60
C LYS A 6 0.57 -4.37 28.56
N ASN A 7 0.33 -5.03 27.41
CA ASN A 7 1.31 -5.13 26.33
C ASN A 7 1.64 -3.77 25.72
N MET A 8 0.63 -2.91 25.49
CA MET A 8 0.84 -1.55 25.00
C MET A 8 1.66 -0.71 25.97
N LYS A 9 1.42 -0.82 27.29
CA LYS A 9 2.24 -0.13 28.30
C LYS A 9 3.69 -0.59 28.29
N ALA A 10 3.92 -1.90 28.19
CA ALA A 10 5.26 -2.48 28.11
C ALA A 10 5.98 -2.03 26.81
N ALA A 11 5.26 -1.96 25.68
CA ALA A 11 5.79 -1.48 24.43
C ALA A 11 6.19 0.00 24.50
N LEU A 12 5.34 0.84 25.10
CA LEU A 12 5.57 2.28 25.28
C LEU A 12 6.75 2.59 26.25
N ALA A 13 7.03 1.71 27.17
CA ALA A 13 8.18 1.86 28.09
C ALA A 13 9.54 1.66 27.42
N LYS A 14 9.58 1.08 26.21
CA LYS A 14 10.83 0.76 25.50
C LYS A 14 11.40 1.93 24.70
N PHE A 15 10.61 2.96 24.42
CA PHE A 15 11.04 4.13 23.64
C PHE A 15 10.31 5.40 24.08
N ASP A 16 10.87 6.57 23.75
CA ASP A 16 10.26 7.87 24.02
C ASP A 16 9.35 8.30 22.86
N GLN A 17 8.05 8.45 23.11
CA GLN A 17 7.05 8.88 22.13
C GLN A 17 7.20 10.33 21.66
N THR A 18 7.90 11.17 22.42
CA THR A 18 8.08 12.59 22.09
C THR A 18 9.23 12.79 21.11
N LYS A 19 10.22 11.89 21.13
CA LYS A 19 11.40 11.93 20.28
C LYS A 19 11.05 11.56 18.84
N GLN A 20 11.72 12.18 17.88
CA GLN A 20 11.77 11.77 16.48
C GLN A 20 13.03 10.94 16.28
N TYR A 21 12.89 9.79 15.64
CA TYR A 21 13.95 8.82 15.43
C TYR A 21 14.39 8.81 13.97
N GLU A 22 15.66 8.57 13.75
CA GLU A 22 16.14 8.26 12.41
C GLU A 22 15.57 6.94 11.90
N LEU A 23 15.41 6.78 10.58
CA LEU A 23 14.70 5.62 10.00
C LEU A 23 15.34 4.29 10.40
N ALA A 24 16.68 4.19 10.41
CA ALA A 24 17.38 2.97 10.78
C ALA A 24 17.14 2.61 12.26
N GLU A 25 17.24 3.60 13.16
CA GLU A 25 16.98 3.45 14.59
C GLU A 25 15.51 3.05 14.85
N ALA A 26 14.57 3.74 14.16
CA ALA A 26 13.15 3.45 14.27
C ALA A 26 12.78 2.02 13.85
N CYS A 27 13.40 1.49 12.80
CA CYS A 27 13.21 0.10 12.36
C CYS A 27 13.75 -0.91 13.38
N GLY A 28 14.84 -0.60 14.08
CA GLY A 28 15.35 -1.40 15.20
C GLY A 28 14.38 -1.43 16.37
N ILE A 29 13.96 -0.26 16.84
CA ILE A 29 12.97 -0.10 17.93
C ILE A 29 11.65 -0.79 17.57
N LEU A 30 11.21 -0.71 16.32
CA LEU A 30 9.98 -1.33 15.83
C LEU A 30 9.96 -2.84 16.10
N LYS A 31 11.07 -3.54 15.85
CA LYS A 31 11.20 -4.97 16.11
C LYS A 31 11.12 -5.31 17.59
N GLU A 32 11.72 -4.49 18.45
CA GLU A 32 11.70 -4.70 19.90
C GLU A 32 10.32 -4.44 20.51
N VAL A 33 9.58 -3.50 19.94
CA VAL A 33 8.25 -3.08 20.41
C VAL A 33 7.15 -4.01 19.92
N THR A 34 7.40 -4.76 18.85
CA THR A 34 6.44 -5.73 18.31
C THR A 34 6.23 -6.88 19.28
N TYR A 35 4.99 -7.10 19.72
CA TYR A 35 4.61 -8.12 20.70
C TYR A 35 3.59 -9.15 20.19
N THR A 36 3.23 -9.06 18.92
CA THR A 36 2.27 -9.98 18.30
C THR A 36 2.87 -11.36 18.08
N LYS A 37 2.06 -12.41 18.22
CA LYS A 37 2.48 -13.79 17.97
C LYS A 37 2.36 -14.20 16.51
N PHE A 38 1.73 -13.37 15.68
CA PHE A 38 1.59 -13.56 14.24
C PHE A 38 2.52 -12.60 13.49
N ASP A 39 2.81 -12.89 12.25
CA ASP A 39 3.63 -12.03 11.39
C ASP A 39 2.86 -10.76 11.01
N SER A 40 3.05 -9.71 11.80
CA SER A 40 2.33 -8.45 11.69
C SER A 40 2.81 -7.63 10.50
N SER A 41 1.89 -6.89 9.89
CA SER A 41 2.24 -5.95 8.81
C SER A 41 2.95 -4.73 9.39
N VAL A 42 3.97 -4.26 8.69
CA VAL A 42 4.65 -2.99 8.96
C VAL A 42 4.05 -1.94 8.06
N GLU A 43 3.60 -0.83 8.65
CA GLU A 43 2.99 0.28 7.93
C GLU A 43 3.79 1.56 8.13
N LEU A 44 3.97 2.28 7.02
CA LEU A 44 4.49 3.64 6.99
C LEU A 44 3.31 4.60 6.85
N VAL A 45 3.26 5.58 7.74
CA VAL A 45 2.23 6.61 7.76
C VAL A 45 2.88 7.96 7.48
N ALA A 46 2.40 8.67 6.46
CA ALA A 46 2.86 10.01 6.10
C ALA A 46 1.71 11.01 6.18
N ASN A 47 1.81 11.97 7.08
CA ASN A 47 0.86 13.06 7.18
C ASN A 47 1.31 14.22 6.28
N LEU A 48 0.49 14.53 5.29
CA LEU A 48 0.79 15.53 4.28
C LEU A 48 0.00 16.83 4.52
N GLY A 49 0.56 17.94 4.06
CA GLY A 49 -0.09 19.25 4.12
C GLY A 49 -1.06 19.52 2.96
N VAL A 50 -1.62 18.48 2.35
CA VAL A 50 -2.53 18.58 1.21
C VAL A 50 -4.00 18.63 1.63
N ASP A 51 -4.84 19.24 0.82
CA ASP A 51 -6.30 19.22 0.96
C ASP A 51 -6.90 18.19 -0.03
N PRO A 52 -7.29 16.99 0.46
CA PRO A 52 -7.80 15.91 -0.42
C PRO A 52 -9.15 16.24 -1.07
N ARG A 53 -9.84 17.30 -0.63
CA ARG A 53 -11.09 17.77 -1.23
C ARG A 53 -10.86 18.43 -2.59
N LYS A 54 -9.64 18.93 -2.82
CA LYS A 54 -9.23 19.55 -4.07
C LYS A 54 -8.66 18.50 -5.01
N ALA A 55 -9.25 18.34 -6.19
CA ALA A 55 -8.81 17.34 -7.18
C ALA A 55 -7.32 17.48 -7.53
N ASN A 56 -6.80 18.73 -7.55
CA ASN A 56 -5.40 19.03 -7.88
C ASN A 56 -4.41 18.65 -6.75
N GLN A 57 -4.90 18.34 -5.54
CA GLN A 57 -4.09 17.97 -4.38
C GLN A 57 -4.33 16.52 -3.96
N MET A 58 -5.14 15.78 -4.69
CA MET A 58 -5.35 14.36 -4.44
C MET A 58 -4.16 13.55 -4.95
N ILE A 59 -3.36 13.05 -4.01
CA ILE A 59 -2.19 12.23 -4.31
C ILE A 59 -2.61 10.77 -4.39
N ARG A 60 -2.24 10.13 -5.49
CA ARG A 60 -2.34 8.69 -5.68
C ARG A 60 -1.16 8.25 -6.53
N GLY A 61 -0.51 7.18 -6.12
CA GLY A 61 0.62 6.63 -6.83
C GLY A 61 0.77 5.14 -6.62
N VAL A 62 1.77 4.60 -7.29
CA VAL A 62 2.21 3.21 -7.15
C VAL A 62 3.72 3.21 -6.95
N VAL A 63 4.17 2.20 -6.24
CA VAL A 63 5.59 1.98 -6.01
C VAL A 63 5.88 0.48 -5.99
N SER A 64 6.98 0.07 -6.59
CA SER A 64 7.47 -1.30 -6.50
C SER A 64 8.48 -1.37 -5.37
N LEU A 65 8.24 -2.23 -4.40
CA LEU A 65 9.11 -2.41 -3.25
C LEU A 65 10.28 -3.35 -3.61
N PRO A 66 11.53 -3.00 -3.32
CA PRO A 66 12.69 -3.84 -3.65
C PRO A 66 12.65 -5.21 -2.96
N HIS A 67 12.12 -5.27 -1.73
CA HIS A 67 11.99 -6.51 -0.97
C HIS A 67 10.55 -7.07 -0.95
N GLY A 68 9.64 -6.50 -1.78
CA GLY A 68 8.24 -6.87 -1.79
C GLY A 68 7.51 -6.50 -0.50
N THR A 69 6.28 -7.01 -0.36
CA THR A 69 5.42 -6.78 0.82
C THR A 69 5.44 -7.93 1.83
N GLY A 70 6.03 -9.09 1.48
CA GLY A 70 5.96 -10.32 2.28
C GLY A 70 4.57 -10.98 2.31
N LYS A 71 3.63 -10.51 1.47
CA LYS A 71 2.31 -11.10 1.30
C LYS A 71 2.21 -11.78 -0.05
N VAL A 72 1.71 -13.02 -0.08
CA VAL A 72 1.33 -13.69 -1.33
C VAL A 72 0.05 -13.05 -1.83
N THR A 73 0.15 -12.33 -2.94
CA THR A 73 -0.97 -11.58 -3.53
C THR A 73 -1.72 -12.46 -4.51
N ARG A 74 -3.02 -12.64 -4.31
CA ARG A 74 -3.90 -13.35 -5.24
C ARG A 74 -4.38 -12.39 -6.32
N VAL A 75 -4.02 -12.69 -7.56
CA VAL A 75 -4.27 -11.81 -8.71
C VAL A 75 -5.34 -12.42 -9.60
N LEU A 76 -6.43 -11.68 -9.80
CA LEU A 76 -7.45 -11.97 -10.82
C LEU A 76 -7.20 -11.11 -12.05
N VAL A 77 -7.17 -11.75 -13.22
CA VAL A 77 -7.05 -11.06 -14.50
C VAL A 77 -8.36 -11.18 -15.27
N LEU A 78 -8.96 -10.04 -15.57
CA LEU A 78 -10.15 -9.92 -16.42
C LEU A 78 -9.72 -9.48 -17.82
N CYS A 79 -9.70 -10.41 -18.75
CA CYS A 79 -9.23 -10.15 -20.11
C CYS A 79 -10.06 -10.90 -21.16
N THR A 80 -9.83 -10.56 -22.43
CA THR A 80 -10.34 -11.32 -23.57
C THR A 80 -9.58 -12.64 -23.72
N PRO A 81 -10.16 -13.68 -24.37
CA PRO A 81 -9.53 -14.98 -24.53
C PRO A 81 -8.11 -14.92 -25.13
N ASP A 82 -7.86 -13.96 -26.00
CA ASP A 82 -6.54 -13.75 -26.65
C ASP A 82 -5.40 -13.47 -25.65
N LYS A 83 -5.74 -12.90 -24.47
CA LYS A 83 -4.77 -12.52 -23.42
C LYS A 83 -4.71 -13.49 -22.25
N GLU A 84 -5.54 -14.53 -22.24
CA GLU A 84 -5.58 -15.50 -21.14
C GLU A 84 -4.29 -16.30 -21.02
N ALA A 85 -3.71 -16.71 -22.17
CA ALA A 85 -2.46 -17.46 -22.19
C ALA A 85 -1.32 -16.62 -21.56
N GLU A 86 -1.17 -15.35 -21.96
CA GLU A 86 -0.19 -14.42 -21.41
C GLU A 86 -0.35 -14.23 -19.89
N ALA A 87 -1.60 -14.13 -19.40
CA ALA A 87 -1.90 -13.98 -17.98
C ALA A 87 -1.55 -15.24 -17.16
N LYS A 88 -1.85 -16.42 -17.69
CA LYS A 88 -1.53 -17.72 -17.06
C LYS A 88 -0.02 -17.95 -16.99
N GLU A 89 0.71 -17.68 -18.07
CA GLU A 89 2.18 -17.76 -18.12
C GLU A 89 2.86 -16.81 -17.15
N ALA A 90 2.28 -15.61 -16.94
CA ALA A 90 2.77 -14.65 -15.97
C ALA A 90 2.51 -15.06 -14.51
N GLY A 91 1.72 -16.12 -14.28
CA GLY A 91 1.42 -16.66 -12.97
C GLY A 91 0.20 -16.04 -12.30
N ALA A 92 -0.79 -15.53 -13.03
CA ALA A 92 -2.06 -15.09 -12.44
C ALA A 92 -2.80 -16.28 -11.80
N ASP A 93 -3.42 -16.04 -10.62
CA ASP A 93 -4.11 -17.10 -9.88
C ASP A 93 -5.48 -17.41 -10.49
N TYR A 94 -6.15 -16.37 -11.00
CA TYR A 94 -7.45 -16.47 -11.65
C TYR A 94 -7.42 -15.69 -12.96
N VAL A 95 -7.92 -16.30 -14.04
CA VAL A 95 -7.96 -15.68 -15.37
C VAL A 95 -9.29 -16.03 -16.05
N GLY A 96 -10.00 -15.02 -16.55
CA GLY A 96 -11.27 -15.19 -17.24
C GLY A 96 -12.01 -13.86 -17.35
N LEU A 97 -13.28 -13.89 -17.76
CA LEU A 97 -14.08 -12.67 -17.89
C LEU A 97 -15.48 -12.83 -17.31
N ASP A 98 -16.42 -13.40 -18.08
CA ASP A 98 -17.84 -13.36 -17.72
C ASP A 98 -18.15 -14.25 -16.51
N GLU A 99 -17.47 -15.39 -16.38
CA GLU A 99 -17.58 -16.29 -15.22
C GLU A 99 -17.25 -15.58 -13.89
N TYR A 100 -16.14 -14.84 -13.87
CA TYR A 100 -15.72 -14.11 -12.66
C TYR A 100 -16.59 -12.89 -12.40
N ILE A 101 -17.13 -12.25 -13.43
CA ILE A 101 -18.11 -11.17 -13.26
C ILE A 101 -19.37 -11.67 -12.55
N GLU A 102 -19.87 -12.85 -12.93
CA GLU A 102 -21.03 -13.48 -12.28
C GLU A 102 -20.71 -13.92 -10.85
N THR A 103 -19.55 -14.53 -10.65
CA THR A 103 -19.09 -14.95 -9.32
C THR A 103 -18.92 -13.76 -8.37
N ILE A 104 -18.39 -12.64 -8.86
CA ILE A 104 -18.27 -11.39 -8.08
C ILE A 104 -19.66 -10.80 -7.78
N LYS A 105 -20.62 -10.85 -8.72
CA LYS A 105 -22.00 -10.43 -8.46
C LYS A 105 -22.65 -11.29 -7.37
N ALA A 106 -22.32 -12.58 -7.32
CA ALA A 106 -22.77 -13.49 -6.26
C ALA A 106 -22.09 -13.22 -4.89
N GLY A 107 -21.09 -12.29 -4.85
CA GLY A 107 -20.45 -11.85 -3.61
C GLY A 107 -19.03 -12.37 -3.38
N TRP A 108 -18.48 -13.17 -4.29
CA TRP A 108 -17.10 -13.63 -4.19
C TRP A 108 -16.11 -12.47 -4.43
N THR A 109 -15.20 -12.29 -3.53
CA THR A 109 -14.17 -11.23 -3.60
C THR A 109 -12.88 -11.69 -2.95
N ASP A 110 -12.57 -12.98 -3.04
CA ASP A 110 -11.40 -13.58 -2.39
C ASP A 110 -10.12 -13.41 -3.21
N VAL A 111 -9.90 -12.17 -3.65
CA VAL A 111 -8.75 -11.71 -4.42
C VAL A 111 -8.19 -10.42 -3.81
N ASP A 112 -6.90 -10.19 -4.00
CA ASP A 112 -6.21 -9.02 -3.46
C ASP A 112 -6.05 -7.92 -4.52
N VAL A 113 -5.84 -8.28 -5.78
CA VAL A 113 -5.69 -7.34 -6.90
C VAL A 113 -6.44 -7.85 -8.12
N ILE A 114 -7.12 -6.94 -8.81
CA ILE A 114 -7.79 -7.22 -10.09
C ILE A 114 -7.09 -6.40 -11.17
N ILE A 115 -6.60 -7.10 -12.20
CA ILE A 115 -6.03 -6.49 -13.40
C ILE A 115 -7.02 -6.69 -14.55
N CYS A 116 -7.20 -5.70 -15.39
CA CYS A 116 -8.06 -5.84 -16.55
C CYS A 116 -7.49 -5.16 -17.80
N THR A 117 -7.94 -5.61 -18.97
CA THR A 117 -7.67 -4.92 -20.22
C THR A 117 -8.66 -3.77 -20.41
N PRO A 118 -8.26 -2.67 -21.08
CA PRO A 118 -9.16 -1.53 -21.31
C PRO A 118 -10.46 -1.91 -22.02
N SER A 119 -10.41 -2.90 -22.92
CA SER A 119 -11.58 -3.38 -23.69
C SER A 119 -12.70 -3.94 -22.81
N VAL A 120 -12.37 -4.54 -21.65
CA VAL A 120 -13.37 -5.16 -20.75
C VAL A 120 -13.84 -4.23 -19.62
N MET A 121 -13.26 -3.02 -19.51
CA MET A 121 -13.63 -2.05 -18.46
C MET A 121 -15.13 -1.72 -18.42
N ALA A 122 -15.81 -1.69 -19.56
CA ALA A 122 -17.25 -1.45 -19.62
C ALA A 122 -18.03 -2.53 -18.84
N LYS A 123 -17.65 -3.80 -18.99
CA LYS A 123 -18.24 -4.93 -18.26
C LYS A 123 -17.89 -4.89 -16.76
N VAL A 124 -16.64 -4.57 -16.44
CA VAL A 124 -16.15 -4.43 -15.04
C VAL A 124 -16.85 -3.27 -14.33
N GLY A 125 -17.23 -2.21 -15.04
CA GLY A 125 -18.00 -1.10 -14.49
C GLY A 125 -19.32 -1.50 -13.83
N ILE A 126 -19.97 -2.56 -14.32
CA ILE A 126 -21.22 -3.10 -13.76
C ILE A 126 -21.05 -3.59 -12.32
N ILE A 127 -19.90 -4.19 -12.02
CA ILE A 127 -19.54 -4.70 -10.68
C ILE A 127 -18.81 -3.67 -9.81
N GLY A 128 -18.65 -2.44 -10.31
CA GLY A 128 -17.95 -1.36 -9.60
C GLY A 128 -18.56 -1.01 -8.24
N ARG A 129 -19.87 -1.22 -8.05
CA ARG A 129 -20.54 -1.03 -6.76
C ARG A 129 -20.07 -2.02 -5.68
N ILE A 130 -19.62 -3.21 -6.09
CA ILE A 130 -19.12 -4.27 -5.19
C ILE A 130 -17.61 -4.07 -4.96
N LEU A 131 -16.85 -3.83 -6.03
CA LEU A 131 -15.39 -3.70 -5.99
C LEU A 131 -14.91 -2.36 -5.41
N GLY A 132 -15.67 -1.28 -5.63
CA GLY A 132 -15.29 0.07 -5.22
C GLY A 132 -15.05 0.22 -3.71
N PRO A 133 -16.02 -0.14 -2.84
CA PRO A 133 -15.85 -0.05 -1.39
C PRO A 133 -14.72 -0.92 -0.83
N ARG A 134 -14.38 -2.01 -1.53
CA ARG A 134 -13.30 -2.93 -1.16
C ARG A 134 -11.92 -2.51 -1.70
N GLY A 135 -11.84 -1.45 -2.49
CA GLY A 135 -10.59 -1.01 -3.11
C GLY A 135 -10.08 -1.89 -4.25
N LEU A 136 -10.86 -2.87 -4.69
CA LEU A 136 -10.48 -3.84 -5.74
C LEU A 136 -10.74 -3.34 -7.17
N MET A 137 -11.33 -2.15 -7.33
CA MET A 137 -11.67 -1.61 -8.64
C MET A 137 -10.41 -1.28 -9.45
N PRO A 138 -10.21 -1.88 -10.64
CA PRO A 138 -9.07 -1.58 -11.49
C PRO A 138 -9.04 -0.10 -11.89
N ASN A 139 -7.83 0.47 -11.95
CA ASN A 139 -7.65 1.89 -12.27
C ASN A 139 -6.43 2.10 -13.19
N PRO A 140 -6.56 2.88 -14.27
CA PRO A 140 -5.42 3.19 -15.16
C PRO A 140 -4.24 3.87 -14.43
N LYS A 141 -4.54 4.73 -13.44
CA LYS A 141 -3.50 5.45 -12.67
C LYS A 141 -2.63 4.53 -11.81
N THR A 142 -3.14 3.35 -11.42
CA THR A 142 -2.38 2.34 -10.68
C THR A 142 -1.77 1.27 -11.58
N GLY A 143 -1.96 1.40 -12.90
CA GLY A 143 -1.43 0.43 -13.86
C GLY A 143 -2.13 -0.93 -13.83
N THR A 144 -3.29 -1.04 -13.14
CA THR A 144 -4.11 -2.26 -13.11
C THR A 144 -5.04 -2.37 -14.31
N VAL A 145 -5.12 -1.33 -15.15
CA VAL A 145 -5.79 -1.35 -16.45
C VAL A 145 -4.73 -1.18 -17.53
N THR A 146 -4.35 -2.27 -18.19
CA THR A 146 -3.26 -2.29 -19.18
C THR A 146 -3.47 -3.33 -20.24
N MET A 147 -2.85 -3.12 -21.43
CA MET A 147 -2.78 -4.12 -22.49
C MET A 147 -1.65 -5.13 -22.27
N ALA A 148 -0.60 -4.75 -21.53
CA ALA A 148 0.54 -5.61 -21.17
C ALA A 148 0.23 -6.37 -19.87
N VAL A 149 -0.68 -7.33 -19.92
CA VAL A 149 -1.21 -8.04 -18.74
C VAL A 149 -0.11 -8.84 -18.04
N GLY A 150 0.75 -9.54 -18.79
CA GLY A 150 1.83 -10.36 -18.23
C GLY A 150 2.81 -9.54 -17.38
N ASN A 151 3.21 -8.35 -17.83
CA ASN A 151 4.10 -7.49 -17.06
C ASN A 151 3.41 -6.96 -15.78
N ALA A 152 2.14 -6.57 -15.89
CA ALA A 152 1.39 -6.08 -14.73
C ALA A 152 1.25 -7.16 -13.64
N VAL A 153 0.98 -8.41 -14.01
CA VAL A 153 0.92 -9.54 -13.07
C VAL A 153 2.26 -9.75 -12.37
N LYS A 154 3.37 -9.75 -13.13
CA LYS A 154 4.72 -9.90 -12.57
C LYS A 154 5.07 -8.78 -11.61
N GLU A 155 4.76 -7.52 -11.94
CA GLU A 155 4.99 -6.36 -11.07
C GLU A 155 4.18 -6.44 -9.76
N VAL A 156 2.90 -6.82 -9.83
CA VAL A 156 2.05 -6.98 -8.65
C VAL A 156 2.58 -8.10 -7.76
N LYS A 157 2.99 -9.24 -8.33
CA LYS A 157 3.58 -10.35 -7.58
C LYS A 157 4.98 -10.01 -7.03
N ALA A 158 5.72 -9.13 -7.68
CA ALA A 158 7.00 -8.62 -7.18
C ALA A 158 6.86 -7.62 -6.02
N GLY A 159 5.62 -7.24 -5.65
CA GLY A 159 5.38 -6.35 -4.51
C GLY A 159 5.11 -4.89 -4.88
N LYS A 160 4.48 -4.66 -6.02
CA LYS A 160 3.94 -3.36 -6.37
C LYS A 160 2.75 -3.04 -5.47
N ILE A 161 2.84 -1.93 -4.74
CA ILE A 161 1.77 -1.40 -3.90
C ILE A 161 1.19 -0.12 -4.49
N ASP A 162 -0.08 0.12 -4.28
CA ASP A 162 -0.70 1.42 -4.51
C ASP A 162 -0.90 2.15 -3.19
N PHE A 163 -0.82 3.46 -3.24
CA PHE A 163 -1.12 4.33 -2.12
C PHE A 163 -1.97 5.51 -2.57
N LYS A 164 -2.81 5.95 -1.66
CA LYS A 164 -3.72 7.07 -1.87
C LYS A 164 -3.83 7.89 -0.59
N VAL A 165 -3.90 9.21 -0.75
CA VAL A 165 -4.22 10.12 0.35
C VAL A 165 -5.66 9.88 0.82
N ASP A 166 -5.87 9.79 2.11
CA ASP A 166 -7.20 9.69 2.72
C ASP A 166 -7.88 11.08 2.84
N LYS A 167 -9.08 11.11 3.43
CA LYS A 167 -9.86 12.36 3.61
C LYS A 167 -9.21 13.35 4.59
N THR A 168 -8.25 12.90 5.39
CA THR A 168 -7.54 13.69 6.41
C THR A 168 -6.17 14.18 5.96
N GLY A 169 -5.74 13.81 4.73
CA GLY A 169 -4.44 14.19 4.21
C GLY A 169 -3.32 13.22 4.56
N ILE A 170 -3.65 12.01 5.03
CA ILE A 170 -2.68 11.01 5.46
C ILE A 170 -2.57 9.90 4.41
N ILE A 171 -1.36 9.41 4.19
CA ILE A 171 -1.09 8.20 3.40
C ILE A 171 -0.71 7.08 4.35
N HIS A 172 -1.33 5.92 4.17
CA HIS A 172 -0.99 4.67 4.82
C HIS A 172 -0.45 3.71 3.76
N ALA A 173 0.75 3.18 3.96
CA ALA A 173 1.39 2.24 3.03
C ALA A 173 1.96 1.06 3.79
N ALA A 174 1.55 -0.15 3.43
CA ALA A 174 2.15 -1.37 3.96
C ALA A 174 3.50 -1.61 3.27
N ILE A 175 4.59 -1.59 4.04
CA ILE A 175 5.96 -1.65 3.54
C ILE A 175 6.65 -3.00 3.78
N GLY A 176 6.00 -3.91 4.50
CA GLY A 176 6.57 -5.24 4.78
C GLY A 176 5.89 -5.96 5.91
N LYS A 177 6.59 -6.95 6.44
CA LYS A 177 6.18 -7.79 7.56
C LYS A 177 7.17 -7.69 8.72
N SER A 178 6.75 -8.07 9.92
CA SER A 178 7.62 -8.12 11.10
C SER A 178 8.75 -9.14 10.98
N SER A 179 8.60 -10.14 10.11
CA SER A 179 9.63 -11.12 9.75
C SER A 179 10.80 -10.52 8.97
N PHE A 180 10.62 -9.38 8.29
CA PHE A 180 11.69 -8.71 7.53
C PHE A 180 12.81 -8.20 8.43
N THR A 181 14.02 -8.06 7.89
CA THR A 181 15.12 -7.41 8.61
C THR A 181 14.87 -5.91 8.75
N ALA A 182 15.51 -5.26 9.73
CA ALA A 182 15.38 -3.80 9.90
C ALA A 182 15.86 -3.03 8.65
N GLU A 183 16.89 -3.53 7.98
CA GLU A 183 17.44 -2.97 6.74
C GLU A 183 16.43 -3.05 5.58
N GLN A 184 15.80 -4.23 5.39
CA GLN A 184 14.77 -4.41 4.35
C GLN A 184 13.57 -3.47 4.55
N ILE A 185 13.14 -3.30 5.81
CA ILE A 185 12.05 -2.36 6.15
C ILE A 185 12.49 -0.92 5.86
N ALA A 186 13.72 -0.55 6.20
CA ALA A 186 14.25 0.79 5.96
C ALA A 186 14.37 1.09 4.46
N ASP A 187 14.84 0.15 3.65
CA ASP A 187 14.95 0.34 2.20
C ASP A 187 13.57 0.48 1.55
N ASN A 188 12.62 -0.38 1.91
CA ASN A 188 11.24 -0.25 1.44
C ASN A 188 10.65 1.11 1.84
N ALA A 189 10.86 1.55 3.08
CA ALA A 189 10.36 2.84 3.56
C ALA A 189 10.97 4.03 2.80
N LYS A 190 12.28 4.01 2.51
CA LYS A 190 12.96 5.05 1.70
C LYS A 190 12.34 5.16 0.31
N VAL A 191 12.13 4.02 -0.37
CA VAL A 191 11.55 4.00 -1.72
C VAL A 191 10.13 4.57 -1.73
N VAL A 192 9.29 4.20 -0.73
CA VAL A 192 7.94 4.75 -0.60
C VAL A 192 7.97 6.25 -0.33
N MET A 193 8.82 6.72 0.60
CA MET A 193 8.93 8.14 0.91
C MET A 193 9.43 8.96 -0.29
N SER A 194 10.44 8.48 -1.01
CA SER A 194 10.91 9.12 -2.25
C SER A 194 9.79 9.21 -3.31
N ALA A 195 8.99 8.16 -3.47
CA ALA A 195 7.85 8.17 -4.38
C ALA A 195 6.78 9.20 -3.95
N ILE A 196 6.49 9.30 -2.65
CA ILE A 196 5.55 10.30 -2.11
C ILE A 196 6.10 11.71 -2.35
N MET A 197 7.39 11.96 -2.09
CA MET A 197 8.02 13.28 -2.27
C MET A 197 8.00 13.73 -3.74
N LYS A 198 8.22 12.82 -4.69
CA LYS A 198 8.14 13.11 -6.15
C LYS A 198 6.74 13.53 -6.61
N LEU A 199 5.69 13.10 -5.90
CA LEU A 199 4.29 13.42 -6.23
C LEU A 199 3.79 14.73 -5.60
N LYS A 200 4.69 15.56 -5.06
CA LYS A 200 4.32 16.87 -4.48
C LYS A 200 3.60 17.75 -5.51
N PRO A 201 2.34 18.18 -5.23
CA PRO A 201 1.61 19.06 -6.14
C PRO A 201 2.27 20.45 -6.22
N GLN A 202 2.38 21.00 -7.41
CA GLN A 202 2.90 22.38 -7.62
C GLN A 202 2.00 23.45 -6.99
N THR A 203 0.71 23.15 -6.83
CA THR A 203 -0.28 24.06 -6.25
C THR A 203 -0.23 24.13 -4.73
N LEU A 204 0.62 23.32 -4.09
CA LEU A 204 0.73 23.28 -2.64
C LEU A 204 1.51 24.49 -2.13
N LYS A 205 0.88 25.26 -1.24
CA LYS A 205 1.53 26.33 -0.46
C LYS A 205 1.82 25.82 0.95
N GLY A 206 3.08 25.90 1.37
CA GLY A 206 3.51 25.48 2.72
C GLY A 206 4.20 24.11 2.76
N THR A 207 4.28 23.55 3.97
CA THR A 207 4.99 22.29 4.23
C THR A 207 4.23 21.09 3.67
N TYR A 208 4.89 20.32 2.80
CA TYR A 208 4.32 19.12 2.18
C TYR A 208 4.23 17.95 3.15
N LEU A 209 5.36 17.53 3.72
CA LEU A 209 5.42 16.46 4.72
C LEU A 209 5.39 17.09 6.12
N LYS A 210 4.30 16.88 6.86
CA LYS A 210 4.13 17.41 8.23
C LYS A 210 4.73 16.49 9.28
N SER A 211 4.48 15.18 9.15
CA SER A 211 5.01 14.16 10.04
C SER A 211 5.01 12.80 9.34
N ALA A 212 5.92 11.94 9.76
CA ALA A 212 5.95 10.54 9.35
C ALA A 212 6.06 9.65 10.58
N ALA A 213 5.51 8.46 10.50
CA ALA A 213 5.61 7.45 11.56
C ALA A 213 5.62 6.04 10.94
N ILE A 214 6.24 5.11 11.65
CA ILE A 214 6.23 3.69 11.32
C ILE A 214 5.61 2.91 12.47
N CYS A 215 4.81 1.90 12.16
CA CYS A 215 4.20 1.04 13.17
C CYS A 215 4.03 -0.39 12.65
N THR A 216 3.87 -1.33 13.58
CA THR A 216 3.37 -2.67 13.25
C THR A 216 1.94 -2.84 13.73
N THR A 217 1.24 -3.84 13.21
CA THR A 217 -0.12 -4.17 13.65
C THR A 217 -0.15 -4.27 15.18
N MET A 218 -1.03 -3.51 15.82
CA MET A 218 -1.24 -3.41 17.28
C MET A 218 -0.08 -2.76 18.08
N SER A 219 1.03 -2.32 17.48
CA SER A 219 2.09 -1.60 18.18
C SER A 219 1.84 -0.09 18.21
N PRO A 220 2.48 0.64 19.13
CA PRO A 220 2.49 2.11 19.06
C PRO A 220 3.26 2.61 17.85
N GLY A 221 2.88 3.78 17.33
CA GLY A 221 3.59 4.44 16.23
C GLY A 221 4.89 5.11 16.71
N ILE A 222 5.96 4.89 15.97
CA ILE A 222 7.28 5.50 16.21
C ILE A 222 7.42 6.67 15.23
N LYS A 223 7.65 7.88 15.74
CA LYS A 223 7.79 9.08 14.92
C LYS A 223 9.14 9.10 14.22
N LEU A 224 9.14 9.41 12.94
CA LEU A 224 10.35 9.53 12.13
C LEU A 224 10.80 11.00 12.02
N ASP A 225 12.10 11.22 11.95
CA ASP A 225 12.64 12.52 11.61
C ASP A 225 12.42 12.79 10.11
N ILE A 226 11.62 13.81 9.82
CA ILE A 226 11.27 14.19 8.45
C ILE A 226 12.43 14.86 7.70
N LYS A 227 13.46 15.35 8.40
CA LYS A 227 14.62 16.02 7.78
C LYS A 227 15.42 15.04 6.93
N THR A 228 15.48 13.77 7.34
CA THR A 228 16.16 12.71 6.58
C THR A 228 15.58 12.47 5.19
N PHE A 229 14.29 12.78 5.00
CA PHE A 229 13.58 12.61 3.72
C PHE A 229 13.52 13.90 2.87
N SER A 230 13.91 15.03 3.43
CA SER A 230 13.88 16.34 2.76
C SER A 230 15.19 16.70 2.08
N ALA A 231 16.23 15.90 2.27
CA ALA A 231 17.61 16.18 1.83
C ALA A 231 17.96 15.56 0.45
N GLU A 232 16.99 14.97 -0.27
CA GLU A 232 17.18 14.44 -1.63
C GLU A 232 16.36 15.27 -2.67
#